data_fd5767ce2bea5ac925ff0639ebe552fa
#
_entry.id   fd5767ce2bea5ac925ff0639ebe552fa
#
_cell.length_a   1.000
_cell.length_b   1.000
_cell.length_c   1.000
_cell.angle_alpha   90.00
_cell.angle_beta   90.00
_cell.angle_gamma   90.00
#
_symmetry.space_group_name_H-M   'P 1'
#
loop_
_entity.id
_entity.type
_entity.pdbx_description
1 polymer ?
#
loop_
_entity_poly.entity_id
_entity_poly.type
_entity_poly.pdbx_seq_one_letter_code
_entity_poly.pdbx_strand_id
1 'polypeptide(L)'
;MILETNALSYNYGSGEKIQFPDLKVAAGEKILLVGASGSGKSTFLNLLSGVLPIQAGSIRLLGQSYNDISPIQLDKIRADHIGIIFQSLNLIPYLTGFENAVLGLEFSKTRRAKIDDVTYETASLGHQLGLMSDVLKKRPNKLSVGQQQRVAVIRALLGSPELILADEPTSALDPSATKEFMAELNGSVEASAQAIIVVSHNPELIPWFDRVIRIGRE
;
A
#
# COMPACT_ATOMS: atom_id res chain seq x y z
N MET A 1 -11.01 -4.73 13.90
CA MET A 1 -11.04 -5.09 12.47
C MET A 1 -10.72 -3.83 11.68
N ILE A 2 -9.70 -3.90 10.79
CA ILE A 2 -9.29 -2.76 9.95
C ILE A 2 -10.11 -2.74 8.67
N LEU A 3 -10.17 -3.87 7.97
CA LEU A 3 -10.85 -3.98 6.67
C LEU A 3 -11.73 -5.24 6.64
N GLU A 4 -12.91 -5.12 6.04
CA GLU A 4 -13.80 -6.24 5.77
C GLU A 4 -14.36 -6.14 4.35
N THR A 5 -14.41 -7.27 3.64
CA THR A 5 -15.08 -7.38 2.34
C THR A 5 -16.10 -8.51 2.35
N ASN A 6 -17.18 -8.35 1.59
CA ASN A 6 -18.20 -9.38 1.45
C ASN A 6 -18.70 -9.43 0.01
N ALA A 7 -18.71 -10.62 -0.58
CA ALA A 7 -19.25 -10.96 -1.90
C ALA A 7 -18.81 -10.01 -3.03
N LEU A 8 -17.57 -9.50 -2.98
CA LEU A 8 -17.06 -8.56 -3.97
C LEU A 8 -16.92 -9.22 -5.34
N SER A 9 -17.35 -8.49 -6.36
CA SER A 9 -17.09 -8.84 -7.74
C SER A 9 -16.99 -7.61 -8.64
N TYR A 10 -16.25 -7.74 -9.73
CA TYR A 10 -16.03 -6.67 -10.69
C TYR A 10 -16.04 -7.17 -12.12
N ASN A 11 -16.54 -6.32 -13.05
CA ASN A 11 -16.59 -6.60 -14.48
C ASN A 11 -16.11 -5.36 -15.25
N TYR A 12 -15.15 -5.53 -16.15
CA TYR A 12 -14.65 -4.47 -17.04
C TYR A 12 -15.50 -4.26 -18.30
N GLY A 13 -16.78 -4.65 -18.29
CA GLY A 13 -17.72 -4.48 -19.40
C GLY A 13 -17.95 -5.78 -20.19
N SER A 14 -17.19 -6.03 -21.26
CA SER A 14 -17.40 -7.24 -22.11
C SER A 14 -16.68 -8.50 -21.62
N GLY A 15 -15.98 -8.42 -20.48
CA GLY A 15 -15.19 -9.51 -19.94
C GLY A 15 -15.94 -10.40 -18.95
N GLU A 16 -15.25 -11.44 -18.50
CA GLU A 16 -15.74 -12.34 -17.46
C GLU A 16 -15.79 -11.59 -16.10
N LYS A 17 -16.82 -11.88 -15.31
CA LYS A 17 -16.98 -11.32 -13.96
C LYS A 17 -15.93 -11.93 -13.03
N ILE A 18 -15.08 -11.09 -12.46
CA ILE A 18 -14.08 -11.49 -11.47
C ILE A 18 -14.77 -11.49 -10.09
N GLN A 19 -14.68 -12.62 -9.39
CA GLN A 19 -15.12 -12.75 -8.01
C GLN A 19 -13.91 -12.74 -7.08
N PHE A 20 -14.05 -12.07 -5.94
CA PHE A 20 -12.99 -11.97 -4.94
C PHE A 20 -13.37 -12.70 -3.66
N PRO A 21 -12.40 -13.28 -2.94
CA PRO A 21 -12.67 -13.90 -1.64
C PRO A 21 -13.10 -12.84 -0.61
N ASP A 22 -13.94 -13.25 0.32
CA ASP A 22 -14.24 -12.44 1.48
C ASP A 22 -12.99 -12.28 2.35
N LEU A 23 -12.73 -11.05 2.78
CA LEU A 23 -11.53 -10.70 3.52
C LEU A 23 -11.90 -10.02 4.83
N LYS A 24 -11.24 -10.43 5.90
CA LYS A 24 -11.26 -9.74 7.20
C LYS A 24 -9.80 -9.53 7.61
N VAL A 25 -9.44 -8.28 7.89
CA VAL A 25 -8.07 -7.88 8.22
C VAL A 25 -8.04 -7.28 9.61
N ALA A 26 -7.22 -7.84 10.48
CA ALA A 26 -6.98 -7.32 11.81
C ALA A 26 -5.89 -6.24 11.81
N ALA A 27 -5.77 -5.47 12.90
CA ALA A 27 -4.64 -4.57 13.10
C ALA A 27 -3.33 -5.39 13.20
N GLY A 28 -2.27 -4.90 12.58
CA GLY A 28 -0.97 -5.56 12.55
C GLY A 28 -0.89 -6.80 11.64
N GLU A 29 -1.98 -7.22 11.00
CA GLU A 29 -1.99 -8.43 10.16
C GLU A 29 -1.30 -8.18 8.82
N LYS A 30 -0.45 -9.13 8.41
CA LYS A 30 0.28 -9.12 7.14
C LYS A 30 -0.31 -10.17 6.20
N ILE A 31 -0.86 -9.74 5.07
CA ILE A 31 -1.55 -10.61 4.10
C ILE A 31 -0.85 -10.54 2.75
N LEU A 32 -0.56 -11.71 2.18
CA LEU A 32 -0.08 -11.85 0.81
C LEU A 32 -1.21 -12.32 -0.12
N LEU A 33 -1.49 -11.54 -1.16
CA LEU A 33 -2.40 -11.91 -2.23
C LEU A 33 -1.58 -12.48 -3.40
N VAL A 34 -1.78 -13.75 -3.72
CA VAL A 34 -1.09 -14.44 -4.81
C VAL A 34 -2.06 -14.85 -5.91
N GLY A 35 -1.57 -15.02 -7.12
CA GLY A 35 -2.36 -15.51 -8.26
C GLY A 35 -1.64 -15.27 -9.58
N ALA A 36 -2.11 -15.91 -10.65
CA ALA A 36 -1.55 -15.74 -11.99
C ALA A 36 -1.63 -14.29 -12.47
N SER A 37 -0.82 -13.93 -13.47
CA SER A 37 -0.99 -12.63 -14.15
C SER A 37 -2.39 -12.54 -14.75
N GLY A 38 -3.04 -11.37 -14.59
CA GLY A 38 -4.41 -11.17 -15.06
C GLY A 38 -5.51 -11.78 -14.17
N SER A 39 -5.19 -12.40 -13.03
CA SER A 39 -6.20 -12.98 -12.13
C SER A 39 -7.07 -11.97 -11.37
N GLY A 40 -6.81 -10.66 -11.53
CA GLY A 40 -7.58 -9.60 -10.86
C GLY A 40 -6.97 -9.07 -9.56
N LYS A 41 -5.71 -9.41 -9.22
CA LYS A 41 -5.04 -8.95 -7.98
C LYS A 41 -5.03 -7.42 -7.84
N SER A 42 -4.53 -6.72 -8.87
CA SER A 42 -4.50 -5.25 -8.87
C SER A 42 -5.92 -4.65 -8.89
N THR A 43 -6.90 -5.33 -9.54
CA THR A 43 -8.30 -4.93 -9.48
C THR A 43 -8.83 -5.01 -8.05
N PHE A 44 -8.52 -6.10 -7.34
CA PHE A 44 -8.91 -6.25 -5.94
C PHE A 44 -8.28 -5.16 -5.08
N LEU A 45 -6.98 -4.91 -5.24
CA LEU A 45 -6.28 -3.85 -4.51
C LEU A 45 -6.89 -2.45 -4.78
N ASN A 46 -7.27 -2.18 -6.04
CA ASN A 46 -7.93 -0.92 -6.42
C ASN A 46 -9.35 -0.80 -5.84
N LEU A 47 -10.08 -1.90 -5.68
CA LEU A 47 -11.35 -1.91 -4.94
C LEU A 47 -11.14 -1.64 -3.46
N LEU A 48 -10.17 -2.33 -2.82
CA LEU A 48 -9.85 -2.14 -1.40
C LEU A 48 -9.41 -0.71 -1.09
N SER A 49 -8.68 -0.07 -2.01
CA SER A 49 -8.27 1.33 -1.89
C SER A 49 -9.39 2.34 -2.21
N GLY A 50 -10.52 1.89 -2.74
CA GLY A 50 -11.59 2.77 -3.20
C GLY A 50 -11.26 3.59 -4.45
N VAL A 51 -10.24 3.21 -5.22
CA VAL A 51 -9.93 3.79 -6.54
C VAL A 51 -10.94 3.31 -7.58
N LEU A 52 -11.31 2.02 -7.53
CA LEU A 52 -12.40 1.49 -8.35
C LEU A 52 -13.72 1.51 -7.58
N PRO A 53 -14.82 1.88 -8.21
CA PRO A 53 -16.15 1.84 -7.60
C PRO A 53 -16.60 0.39 -7.38
N ILE A 54 -17.31 0.14 -6.28
CA ILE A 54 -17.90 -1.16 -6.00
C ILE A 54 -19.08 -1.38 -6.96
N GLN A 55 -19.05 -2.47 -7.72
CA GLN A 55 -20.15 -2.87 -8.59
C GLN A 55 -21.09 -3.87 -7.89
N ALA A 56 -20.54 -4.77 -7.07
CA ALA A 56 -21.31 -5.72 -6.27
C ALA A 56 -20.52 -6.11 -5.01
N GLY A 57 -21.24 -6.44 -3.95
CA GLY A 57 -20.67 -6.72 -2.64
C GLY A 57 -20.48 -5.45 -1.80
N SER A 58 -19.64 -5.55 -0.76
CA SER A 58 -19.39 -4.43 0.14
C SER A 58 -17.96 -4.42 0.66
N ILE A 59 -17.47 -3.22 0.99
CA ILE A 59 -16.20 -2.99 1.68
C ILE A 59 -16.47 -2.09 2.89
N ARG A 60 -15.87 -2.45 4.03
CA ARG A 60 -15.82 -1.62 5.23
C ARG A 60 -14.39 -1.40 5.66
N LEU A 61 -14.00 -0.15 5.86
CA LEU A 61 -12.72 0.24 6.45
C LEU A 61 -12.98 0.94 7.78
N LEU A 62 -12.37 0.44 8.86
CA LEU A 62 -12.58 0.95 10.23
C LEU A 62 -14.07 1.05 10.61
N GLY A 63 -14.88 0.08 10.17
CA GLY A 63 -16.33 0.04 10.39
C GLY A 63 -17.16 0.91 9.44
N GLN A 64 -16.55 1.80 8.65
CA GLN A 64 -17.25 2.66 7.69
C GLN A 64 -17.43 1.96 6.36
N SER A 65 -18.66 1.90 5.86
CA SER A 65 -19.01 1.26 4.59
C SER A 65 -18.70 2.20 3.41
N TYR A 66 -18.02 1.68 2.39
CA TYR A 66 -17.78 2.41 1.15
C TYR A 66 -19.05 2.59 0.30
N ASN A 67 -20.02 1.69 0.48
CA ASN A 67 -21.29 1.75 -0.26
C ASN A 67 -22.18 2.93 0.15
N ASP A 68 -21.99 3.45 1.38
CA ASP A 68 -22.88 4.42 2.02
C ASP A 68 -22.32 5.85 1.99
N ILE A 69 -21.19 6.08 1.31
CA ILE A 69 -20.49 7.37 1.30
C ILE A 69 -20.28 7.90 -0.12
N SER A 70 -20.16 9.22 -0.24
CA SER A 70 -19.86 9.87 -1.51
C SER A 70 -18.40 9.63 -1.96
N PRO A 71 -18.09 9.76 -3.27
CA PRO A 71 -16.71 9.67 -3.76
C PRO A 71 -15.74 10.61 -3.04
N ILE A 72 -16.16 11.83 -2.71
CA ILE A 72 -15.33 12.80 -1.98
C ILE A 72 -15.01 12.30 -0.56
N GLN A 73 -15.98 11.71 0.12
CA GLN A 73 -15.76 11.10 1.44
C GLN A 73 -14.84 9.88 1.35
N LEU A 74 -14.98 9.08 0.30
CA LEU A 74 -14.12 7.92 0.04
C LEU A 74 -12.66 8.37 -0.22
N ASP A 75 -12.45 9.44 -1.01
CA ASP A 75 -11.13 10.03 -1.24
C ASP A 75 -10.49 10.48 0.06
N LYS A 76 -11.28 11.09 0.97
CA LYS A 76 -10.79 11.51 2.28
C LYS A 76 -10.41 10.31 3.15
N ILE A 77 -11.24 9.27 3.21
CA ILE A 77 -10.95 8.04 3.96
C ILE A 77 -9.68 7.39 3.42
N ARG A 78 -9.53 7.29 2.10
CA ARG A 78 -8.30 6.78 1.49
C ARG A 78 -7.08 7.58 1.91
N ALA A 79 -7.14 8.91 1.82
CA ALA A 79 -6.04 9.78 2.22
C ALA A 79 -5.68 9.63 3.70
N ASP A 80 -6.67 9.51 4.59
CA ASP A 80 -6.48 9.46 6.03
C ASP A 80 -5.99 8.10 6.52
N HIS A 81 -6.45 6.98 5.91
CA HIS A 81 -6.32 5.64 6.50
C HIS A 81 -5.58 4.62 5.64
N ILE A 82 -5.26 4.94 4.37
CA ILE A 82 -4.60 3.99 3.46
C ILE A 82 -3.29 4.57 2.94
N GLY A 83 -2.20 3.82 3.13
CA GLY A 83 -0.94 4.02 2.41
C GLY A 83 -0.86 3.12 1.19
N ILE A 84 -0.44 3.65 0.03
CA ILE A 84 -0.36 2.85 -1.20
C ILE A 84 1.07 2.86 -1.75
N ILE A 85 1.59 1.65 -1.98
CA ILE A 85 2.84 1.42 -2.70
C ILE A 85 2.48 0.87 -4.08
N PHE A 86 2.68 1.66 -5.12
CA PHE A 86 2.35 1.29 -6.49
C PHE A 86 3.49 0.51 -7.15
N GLN A 87 3.19 -0.40 -8.05
CA GLN A 87 4.18 -1.13 -8.85
C GLN A 87 5.12 -0.19 -9.63
N SER A 88 4.59 0.86 -10.23
CA SER A 88 5.37 1.88 -10.95
C SER A 88 5.90 3.00 -10.06
N LEU A 89 5.85 2.84 -8.73
CA LEU A 89 6.26 3.78 -7.68
C LEU A 89 5.55 5.14 -7.70
N ASN A 90 5.15 5.65 -8.87
CA ASN A 90 4.43 6.91 -9.08
C ASN A 90 5.06 8.10 -8.35
N LEU A 91 6.39 8.22 -8.41
CA LEU A 91 7.09 9.40 -7.93
C LEU A 91 6.96 10.53 -8.94
N ILE A 92 6.69 11.73 -8.42
CA ILE A 92 6.58 12.94 -9.23
C ILE A 92 8.01 13.39 -9.62
N PRO A 93 8.37 13.43 -10.91
CA PRO A 93 9.76 13.54 -11.34
C PRO A 93 10.42 14.90 -11.08
N TYR A 94 9.63 15.95 -10.92
CA TYR A 94 10.13 17.30 -10.62
C TYR A 94 10.21 17.61 -9.11
N LEU A 95 9.64 16.77 -8.25
CA LEU A 95 9.77 16.84 -6.80
C LEU A 95 11.01 16.07 -6.33
N THR A 96 11.59 16.49 -5.22
CA THR A 96 12.65 15.76 -4.51
C THR A 96 12.10 14.47 -3.88
N GLY A 97 12.98 13.60 -3.41
CA GLY A 97 12.58 12.42 -2.63
C GLY A 97 11.79 12.80 -1.37
N PHE A 98 12.22 13.86 -0.68
CA PHE A 98 11.52 14.38 0.49
C PHE A 98 10.11 14.86 0.15
N GLU A 99 9.97 15.71 -0.86
CA GLU A 99 8.67 16.24 -1.29
C GLU A 99 7.73 15.11 -1.77
N ASN A 100 8.26 14.10 -2.45
CA ASN A 100 7.50 12.89 -2.78
C ASN A 100 7.06 12.10 -1.53
N ALA A 101 7.94 11.96 -0.55
CA ALA A 101 7.66 11.23 0.69
C ALA A 101 6.54 11.88 1.51
N VAL A 102 6.55 13.21 1.62
CA VAL A 102 5.57 13.95 2.42
C VAL A 102 4.27 14.27 1.68
N LEU A 103 4.19 14.00 0.38
CA LEU A 103 3.07 14.37 -0.48
C LEU A 103 1.72 13.87 0.06
N GLY A 104 1.67 12.68 0.66
CA GLY A 104 0.44 12.12 1.23
C GLY A 104 -0.13 12.96 2.39
N LEU A 105 0.71 13.71 3.10
CA LEU A 105 0.28 14.55 4.23
C LEU A 105 -0.47 15.80 3.76
N GLU A 106 -0.25 16.26 2.53
CA GLU A 106 -0.96 17.41 1.95
C GLU A 106 -2.46 17.14 1.77
N PHE A 107 -2.82 15.86 1.63
CA PHE A 107 -4.20 15.41 1.43
C PHE A 107 -4.86 14.88 2.71
N SER A 108 -4.11 14.76 3.83
CA SER A 108 -4.60 14.19 5.09
C SER A 108 -4.20 15.01 6.30
N LYS A 109 -5.12 15.82 6.79
CA LYS A 109 -4.94 16.50 8.08
C LYS A 109 -4.81 15.52 9.24
N THR A 110 -5.48 14.36 9.15
CA THR A 110 -5.43 13.28 10.15
C THR A 110 -4.02 12.71 10.26
N ARG A 111 -3.40 12.32 9.14
CA ARG A 111 -2.01 11.81 9.12
C ARG A 111 -1.02 12.89 9.51
N ARG A 112 -1.21 14.11 9.00
CA ARG A 112 -0.33 15.25 9.33
C ARG A 112 -0.33 15.57 10.83
N ALA A 113 -1.48 15.50 11.50
CA ALA A 113 -1.63 15.77 12.94
C ALA A 113 -0.97 14.71 13.84
N LYS A 114 -0.64 13.52 13.33
CA LYS A 114 0.10 12.47 14.05
C LYS A 114 1.62 12.74 14.09
N ILE A 115 2.12 13.78 13.42
CA ILE A 115 3.54 14.05 13.25
C ILE A 115 3.87 15.43 13.81
N ASP A 116 4.74 15.49 14.80
CA ASP A 116 5.21 16.75 15.38
C ASP A 116 6.20 17.45 14.45
N ASP A 117 7.25 16.74 14.02
CA ASP A 117 8.27 17.22 13.07
C ASP A 117 8.32 16.30 11.84
N VAL A 118 7.79 16.81 10.72
CA VAL A 118 7.74 16.07 9.45
C VAL A 118 9.14 15.78 8.91
N THR A 119 10.09 16.68 9.10
CA THR A 119 11.46 16.50 8.60
C THR A 119 12.16 15.39 9.37
N TYR A 120 12.03 15.42 10.69
CA TYR A 120 12.60 14.39 11.56
C TYR A 120 11.97 13.02 11.29
N GLU A 121 10.65 12.94 11.25
CA GLU A 121 9.93 11.67 11.03
C GLU A 121 10.24 11.06 9.67
N THR A 122 10.28 11.89 8.62
CA THR A 122 10.67 11.43 7.26
C THR A 122 12.11 10.92 7.23
N ALA A 123 13.04 11.59 7.90
CA ALA A 123 14.43 11.15 7.98
C ALA A 123 14.59 9.87 8.81
N SER A 124 13.83 9.74 9.92
CA SER A 124 13.79 8.57 10.79
C SER A 124 13.32 7.34 10.04
N LEU A 125 12.16 7.43 9.35
CA LEU A 125 11.68 6.36 8.48
C LEU A 125 12.66 6.05 7.34
N GLY A 126 13.28 7.08 6.75
CA GLY A 126 14.32 6.90 5.76
C GLY A 126 15.46 6.04 6.29
N HIS A 127 15.97 6.35 7.48
CA HIS A 127 17.04 5.60 8.11
C HIS A 127 16.64 4.15 8.42
N GLN A 128 15.43 3.91 8.91
CA GLN A 128 14.88 2.57 9.15
C GLN A 128 14.80 1.72 7.86
N LEU A 129 14.56 2.38 6.73
CA LEU A 129 14.51 1.78 5.39
C LEU A 129 15.86 1.87 4.65
N GLY A 130 17.00 2.03 5.34
CA GLY A 130 18.33 2.07 4.74
C GLY A 130 18.56 3.25 3.78
N LEU A 131 17.78 4.34 3.89
CA LEU A 131 17.89 5.52 3.02
C LEU A 131 18.55 6.69 3.76
N MET A 132 19.70 7.12 3.26
CA MET A 132 20.43 8.26 3.82
C MET A 132 19.70 9.59 3.56
N SER A 133 19.75 10.52 4.51
CA SER A 133 19.02 11.80 4.41
C SER A 133 19.42 12.69 3.23
N ASP A 134 20.67 12.58 2.74
CA ASP A 134 21.12 13.32 1.55
C ASP A 134 20.44 12.81 0.26
N VAL A 135 20.02 11.55 0.24
CA VAL A 135 19.27 10.93 -0.87
C VAL A 135 17.89 11.57 -1.02
N LEU A 136 17.21 11.89 0.09
CA LEU A 136 15.91 12.55 0.08
C LEU A 136 15.92 13.94 -0.57
N LYS A 137 17.09 14.60 -0.65
CA LYS A 137 17.24 15.90 -1.32
C LYS A 137 17.31 15.81 -2.85
N LYS A 138 17.52 14.60 -3.38
CA LYS A 138 17.67 14.36 -4.82
C LYS A 138 16.30 14.13 -5.49
N ARG A 139 16.21 14.45 -6.79
CA ARG A 139 15.02 14.12 -7.60
C ARG A 139 15.04 12.64 -8.01
N PRO A 140 13.88 12.02 -8.34
CA PRO A 140 13.78 10.61 -8.70
C PRO A 140 14.75 10.16 -9.80
N ASN A 141 15.00 10.98 -10.81
CA ASN A 141 15.94 10.68 -11.90
C ASN A 141 17.43 10.60 -11.46
N LYS A 142 17.75 10.95 -10.21
CA LYS A 142 19.08 10.85 -9.60
C LYS A 142 19.13 9.76 -8.51
N LEU A 143 18.06 9.00 -8.36
CA LEU A 143 17.94 7.92 -7.40
C LEU A 143 18.02 6.57 -8.11
N SER A 144 18.66 5.58 -7.47
CA SER A 144 18.54 4.19 -7.91
C SER A 144 17.10 3.69 -7.76
N VAL A 145 16.73 2.60 -8.43
CA VAL A 145 15.39 2.00 -8.34
C VAL A 145 15.06 1.66 -6.88
N GLY A 146 15.98 1.05 -6.14
CA GLY A 146 15.79 0.74 -4.72
C GLY A 146 15.60 2.00 -3.85
N GLN A 147 16.33 3.10 -4.13
CA GLN A 147 16.12 4.37 -3.44
C GLN A 147 14.76 4.98 -3.75
N GLN A 148 14.32 4.96 -5.01
CA GLN A 148 12.99 5.41 -5.41
C GLN A 148 11.91 4.59 -4.70
N GLN A 149 12.09 3.29 -4.59
CA GLN A 149 11.18 2.37 -3.91
C GLN A 149 11.05 2.71 -2.43
N ARG A 150 12.16 2.94 -1.74
CA ARG A 150 12.16 3.36 -0.33
C ARG A 150 11.46 4.71 -0.13
N VAL A 151 11.62 5.67 -1.03
CA VAL A 151 10.85 6.93 -1.02
C VAL A 151 9.35 6.67 -1.14
N ALA A 152 8.92 5.77 -2.04
CA ALA A 152 7.51 5.41 -2.18
C ALA A 152 6.95 4.71 -0.93
N VAL A 153 7.77 3.91 -0.25
CA VAL A 153 7.42 3.29 1.05
C VAL A 153 7.26 4.35 2.14
N ILE A 154 8.21 5.28 2.27
CA ILE A 154 8.09 6.39 3.24
C ILE A 154 6.78 7.15 3.01
N ARG A 155 6.45 7.49 1.76
CA ARG A 155 5.18 8.15 1.40
C ARG A 155 3.96 7.36 1.88
N ALA A 156 3.99 6.05 1.75
CA ALA A 156 2.89 5.19 2.16
C ALA A 156 2.77 5.11 3.70
N LEU A 157 3.89 4.98 4.43
CA LEU A 157 3.93 4.78 5.88
C LEU A 157 3.78 6.07 6.69
N LEU A 158 4.23 7.20 6.15
CA LEU A 158 4.33 8.47 6.88
C LEU A 158 2.96 8.92 7.42
N GLY A 159 2.90 9.23 8.72
CA GLY A 159 1.67 9.55 9.44
C GLY A 159 0.82 8.32 9.79
N SER A 160 1.41 7.14 9.76
CA SER A 160 0.86 5.87 10.27
C SER A 160 -0.60 5.63 9.89
N PRO A 161 -0.93 5.47 8.58
CA PRO A 161 -2.25 5.02 8.17
C PRO A 161 -2.49 3.59 8.68
N GLU A 162 -3.73 3.22 8.92
CA GLU A 162 -4.08 1.92 9.52
C GLU A 162 -3.88 0.74 8.56
N LEU A 163 -3.96 0.98 7.24
CA LEU A 163 -3.82 -0.04 6.19
C LEU A 163 -2.79 0.36 5.15
N ILE A 164 -1.87 -0.54 4.84
CA ILE A 164 -0.93 -0.42 3.72
C ILE A 164 -1.35 -1.39 2.60
N LEU A 165 -1.44 -0.89 1.39
CA LEU A 165 -1.70 -1.67 0.19
C LEU A 165 -0.49 -1.58 -0.73
N ALA A 166 0.08 -2.70 -1.15
CA ALA A 166 1.27 -2.73 -2.01
C ALA A 166 1.06 -3.64 -3.23
N ASP A 167 1.23 -3.09 -4.42
CA ASP A 167 1.12 -3.82 -5.68
C ASP A 167 2.51 -4.15 -6.21
N GLU A 168 2.90 -5.43 -6.19
CA GLU A 168 4.17 -5.97 -6.68
C GLU A 168 5.41 -5.16 -6.21
N PRO A 169 5.54 -4.84 -4.91
CA PRO A 169 6.54 -3.88 -4.42
C PRO A 169 7.99 -4.35 -4.59
N THR A 170 8.22 -5.61 -4.92
CA THR A 170 9.56 -6.21 -5.08
C THR A 170 9.88 -6.63 -6.52
N SER A 171 8.99 -6.35 -7.48
CA SER A 171 9.12 -6.84 -8.86
C SER A 171 10.38 -6.37 -9.62
N ALA A 172 10.97 -5.27 -9.19
CA ALA A 172 12.18 -4.68 -9.80
C ALA A 172 13.47 -4.97 -9.00
N LEU A 173 13.41 -5.79 -7.95
CA LEU A 173 14.52 -6.13 -7.07
C LEU A 173 15.06 -7.53 -7.34
N ASP A 174 16.37 -7.70 -7.18
CA ASP A 174 16.98 -9.02 -7.11
C ASP A 174 16.62 -9.75 -5.79
N PRO A 175 16.88 -11.07 -5.66
CA PRO A 175 16.49 -11.82 -4.48
C PRO A 175 17.09 -11.32 -3.16
N SER A 176 18.34 -10.79 -3.18
CA SER A 176 19.00 -10.26 -1.98
C SER A 176 18.34 -8.95 -1.54
N ALA A 177 18.18 -8.02 -2.49
CA ALA A 177 17.50 -6.75 -2.26
C ALA A 177 16.02 -6.93 -1.86
N THR A 178 15.35 -7.97 -2.38
CA THR A 178 13.98 -8.33 -1.97
C THR A 178 13.91 -8.71 -0.49
N LYS A 179 14.84 -9.54 0.00
CA LYS A 179 14.87 -9.94 1.43
C LYS A 179 15.13 -8.74 2.35
N GLU A 180 16.11 -7.92 2.00
CA GLU A 180 16.42 -6.69 2.75
C GLU A 180 15.21 -5.75 2.81
N PHE A 181 14.62 -5.46 1.66
CA PHE A 181 13.43 -4.61 1.56
C PHE A 181 12.24 -5.14 2.37
N MET A 182 11.97 -6.46 2.32
CA MET A 182 10.87 -7.06 3.10
C MET A 182 11.12 -7.01 4.59
N ALA A 183 12.38 -7.19 5.05
CA ALA A 183 12.73 -7.02 6.45
C ALA A 183 12.51 -5.58 6.94
N GLU A 184 12.97 -4.60 6.16
CA GLU A 184 12.79 -3.17 6.44
C GLU A 184 11.30 -2.78 6.49
N LEU A 185 10.54 -3.20 5.47
CA LEU A 185 9.09 -2.90 5.37
C LEU A 185 8.32 -3.52 6.55
N ASN A 186 8.54 -4.81 6.82
CA ASN A 186 7.85 -5.50 7.91
C ASN A 186 8.22 -4.92 9.28
N GLY A 187 9.47 -4.58 9.51
CA GLY A 187 9.90 -3.93 10.76
C GLY A 187 9.19 -2.58 10.97
N SER A 188 9.04 -1.79 9.92
CA SER A 188 8.33 -0.50 9.98
C SER A 188 6.83 -0.67 10.23
N VAL A 189 6.20 -1.66 9.59
CA VAL A 189 4.77 -1.98 9.76
C VAL A 189 4.48 -2.51 11.17
N GLU A 190 5.30 -3.40 11.69
CA GLU A 190 5.18 -3.95 13.04
C GLU A 190 5.32 -2.87 14.12
N ALA A 191 6.29 -1.98 13.98
CA ALA A 191 6.50 -0.88 14.92
C ALA A 191 5.29 0.06 15.03
N SER A 192 4.50 0.17 13.95
CA SER A 192 3.32 1.05 13.86
C SER A 192 1.99 0.32 14.04
N ALA A 193 2.00 -1.01 14.25
CA ALA A 193 0.81 -1.88 14.31
C ALA A 193 -0.14 -1.73 13.09
N GLN A 194 0.42 -1.36 11.93
CA GLN A 194 -0.32 -1.20 10.68
C GLN A 194 -0.65 -2.57 10.08
N ALA A 195 -1.81 -2.71 9.46
CA ALA A 195 -2.08 -3.87 8.62
C ALA A 195 -1.47 -3.66 7.22
N ILE A 196 -0.97 -4.73 6.61
CA ILE A 196 -0.45 -4.67 5.25
C ILE A 196 -1.03 -5.77 4.36
N ILE A 197 -1.43 -5.39 3.16
CA ILE A 197 -1.82 -6.32 2.09
C ILE A 197 -0.86 -6.12 0.92
N VAL A 198 -0.11 -7.16 0.58
CA VAL A 198 0.81 -7.15 -0.55
C VAL A 198 0.28 -8.05 -1.65
N VAL A 199 0.27 -7.57 -2.87
CA VAL A 199 0.07 -8.37 -4.07
C VAL A 199 1.44 -8.78 -4.60
N SER A 200 1.65 -10.07 -4.84
CA SER A 200 2.83 -10.56 -5.54
C SER A 200 2.59 -11.90 -6.21
N HIS A 201 3.39 -12.17 -7.23
CA HIS A 201 3.51 -13.50 -7.86
C HIS A 201 4.76 -14.27 -7.37
N ASN A 202 5.61 -13.65 -6.53
CA ASN A 202 6.81 -14.27 -6.00
C ASN A 202 6.51 -15.15 -4.77
N PRO A 203 6.66 -16.49 -4.84
CA PRO A 203 6.38 -17.38 -3.72
C PRO A 203 7.40 -17.26 -2.58
N GLU A 204 8.60 -16.70 -2.83
CA GLU A 204 9.62 -16.48 -1.79
C GLU A 204 9.16 -15.47 -0.73
N LEU A 205 8.11 -14.71 -1.00
CA LEU A 205 7.55 -13.76 -0.04
C LEU A 205 6.65 -14.42 1.02
N ILE A 206 6.17 -15.65 0.78
CA ILE A 206 5.23 -16.34 1.70
C ILE A 206 5.69 -16.31 3.17
N PRO A 207 6.95 -16.57 3.51
CA PRO A 207 7.39 -16.59 4.91
C PRO A 207 7.31 -15.23 5.65
N TRP A 208 7.08 -14.13 4.93
CA TRP A 208 6.99 -12.79 5.48
C TRP A 208 5.58 -12.38 5.93
N PHE A 209 4.57 -13.25 5.70
CA PHE A 209 3.16 -12.92 5.89
C PHE A 209 2.47 -13.92 6.82
N ASP A 210 1.50 -13.43 7.59
CA ASP A 210 0.70 -14.24 8.51
C ASP A 210 -0.31 -15.10 7.75
N ARG A 211 -0.78 -14.60 6.59
CA ARG A 211 -1.80 -15.27 5.78
C ARG A 211 -1.57 -15.05 4.29
N VAL A 212 -1.81 -16.12 3.52
CA VAL A 212 -1.74 -16.10 2.05
C VAL A 212 -3.12 -16.38 1.47
N ILE A 213 -3.56 -15.53 0.55
CA ILE A 213 -4.85 -15.65 -0.11
C ILE A 213 -4.63 -15.73 -1.63
N ARG A 214 -5.26 -16.72 -2.26
CA ARG A 214 -5.19 -16.90 -3.72
C ARG A 214 -6.33 -16.14 -4.40
N ILE A 215 -5.99 -15.36 -5.44
CA ILE A 215 -6.93 -14.64 -6.31
C ILE A 215 -6.96 -15.33 -7.67
N GLY A 216 -8.17 -15.61 -8.17
CA GLY A 216 -8.40 -16.30 -9.44
C GLY A 216 -8.96 -17.71 -9.24
N ARG A 217 -9.44 -18.31 -10.32
CA ARG A 217 -9.89 -19.70 -10.34
C ARG A 217 -8.68 -20.62 -10.27
N GLU A 218 -8.83 -21.74 -9.57
CA GLU A 218 -7.96 -22.90 -9.69
C GLU A 218 -8.01 -23.47 -11.09
#